data_e5f960be3f130a4263878b3e64119095
#
_entry.id   e5f960be3f130a4263878b3e64119095
#
_cell.length_a   1.000
_cell.length_b   1.000
_cell.length_c   1.000
_cell.angle_alpha   90.00
_cell.angle_beta   90.00
_cell.angle_gamma   90.00
#
_symmetry.space_group_name_H-M   'P 1'
#
loop_
_entity.id
_entity.type
_entity.pdbx_description
1 polymer ?
#
loop_
_entity_poly.entity_id
_entity_poly.type
_entity_poly.pdbx_seq_one_letter_code
_entity_poly.pdbx_strand_id
1 'polypeptide(L)'
;MALVLIIGAVALDRPICLDRPVRSGGRAQGVSQNRTLAGRLGGGASNAGCALRAAGHQVLVASSLSDDDDGSEARRLAQAAGLDLRLASARPGPSSKTLIFIDPAGERTVVGLDSAPRDAPASIAQPTAWPDVRPDALFVRSAYEGAADWARTVAGPVMLHWPSPAYDGPADVVVASADDLNAEALSYEAAMARLGPRLQWLVVTHGAAGAVAHGPDGAITVAAAPRAVRDATGAGDVFAAGLLDALMAGAPMRQALEHACAWGGAAVEREGSAPIDPPPGAFTPFGR
;
A
#
# COMPACT_ATOMS: atom_id res chain seq x y z
N MET A 1 15.32 10.95 -8.38
CA MET A 1 14.93 11.02 -6.95
C MET A 1 13.76 11.98 -6.85
N ALA A 2 12.62 11.53 -6.37
CA ALA A 2 11.39 12.31 -6.24
C ALA A 2 10.95 12.35 -4.77
N LEU A 3 10.15 13.36 -4.39
CA LEU A 3 9.44 13.43 -3.13
C LEU A 3 8.05 12.80 -3.29
N VAL A 4 7.80 11.69 -2.63
CA VAL A 4 6.52 10.98 -2.69
C VAL A 4 5.77 11.14 -1.37
N LEU A 5 4.53 11.58 -1.44
CA LEU A 5 3.62 11.56 -0.30
C LEU A 5 2.78 10.28 -0.34
N ILE A 6 2.74 9.56 0.78
CA ILE A 6 1.85 8.42 0.95
C ILE A 6 0.89 8.72 2.10
N ILE A 7 -0.40 8.57 1.85
CA ILE A 7 -1.44 8.75 2.86
C ILE A 7 -2.02 7.36 3.19
N GLY A 8 -1.90 6.94 4.45
CA GLY A 8 -2.41 5.64 4.86
C GLY A 8 -1.84 5.13 6.18
N ALA A 9 -2.17 3.88 6.50
CA ALA A 9 -1.82 3.29 7.77
C ALA A 9 -0.32 2.97 7.88
N VAL A 10 0.25 3.35 9.01
CA VAL A 10 1.48 2.82 9.60
C VAL A 10 1.04 2.00 10.82
N ALA A 11 1.43 0.74 10.90
CA ALA A 11 0.91 -0.18 11.90
C ALA A 11 1.98 -1.18 12.36
N LEU A 12 1.65 -1.91 13.43
CA LEU A 12 2.37 -3.12 13.83
C LEU A 12 1.60 -4.35 13.37
N ASP A 13 2.21 -5.13 12.50
CA ASP A 13 1.74 -6.46 12.14
C ASP A 13 2.29 -7.50 13.12
N ARG A 14 1.44 -8.43 13.54
CA ARG A 14 1.83 -9.55 14.40
C ARG A 14 1.66 -10.86 13.65
N PRO A 15 2.72 -11.33 12.95
CA PRO A 15 2.66 -12.56 12.19
C PRO A 15 2.65 -13.78 13.14
N ILE A 16 1.82 -14.75 12.80
CA ILE A 16 1.70 -16.05 13.48
C ILE A 16 1.76 -17.12 12.40
N CYS A 17 2.89 -17.81 12.30
CA CYS A 17 2.99 -18.96 11.42
C CYS A 17 2.17 -20.12 12.01
N LEU A 18 1.38 -20.77 11.17
CA LEU A 18 0.50 -21.85 11.56
C LEU A 18 0.99 -23.19 11.00
N ASP A 19 0.61 -24.30 11.67
CA ASP A 19 0.84 -25.67 11.21
C ASP A 19 -0.08 -26.07 10.04
N ARG A 20 -1.16 -25.32 9.82
CA ARG A 20 -2.18 -25.56 8.78
C ARG A 20 -3.02 -24.30 8.51
N PRO A 21 -3.76 -24.22 7.38
CA PRO A 21 -4.65 -23.13 7.09
C PRO A 21 -5.75 -22.94 8.15
N VAL A 22 -6.14 -21.67 8.38
CA VAL A 22 -7.32 -21.35 9.19
C VAL A 22 -8.57 -21.79 8.46
N ARG A 23 -9.42 -22.56 9.15
CA ARG A 23 -10.72 -23.02 8.63
C ARG A 23 -11.81 -22.80 9.65
N SER A 24 -13.01 -22.45 9.18
CA SER A 24 -14.19 -22.32 10.05
C SER A 24 -14.45 -23.62 10.81
N GLY A 25 -14.61 -23.55 12.14
CA GLY A 25 -14.79 -24.70 13.03
C GLY A 25 -13.53 -25.54 13.27
N GLY A 26 -12.41 -25.22 12.60
CA GLY A 26 -11.13 -25.91 12.77
C GLY A 26 -10.28 -25.38 13.92
N ARG A 27 -9.17 -26.07 14.19
CA ARG A 27 -8.12 -25.62 15.11
C ARG A 27 -6.79 -25.68 14.37
N ALA A 28 -6.00 -24.60 14.46
CA ALA A 28 -4.62 -24.52 14.00
C ALA A 28 -3.72 -24.16 15.18
N GLN A 29 -2.46 -24.59 15.15
CA GLN A 29 -1.49 -24.23 16.17
C GLN A 29 -0.46 -23.27 15.58
N GLY A 30 -0.11 -22.24 16.35
CA GLY A 30 1.00 -21.36 16.02
C GLY A 30 2.33 -22.12 16.16
N VAL A 31 3.11 -22.13 15.09
CA VAL A 31 4.49 -22.67 15.05
C VAL A 31 5.43 -21.47 15.12
N SER A 32 5.44 -20.77 16.22
CA SER A 32 6.34 -19.63 16.38
C SER A 32 7.72 -20.09 16.81
N GLN A 33 8.74 -19.75 16.05
CA GLN A 33 10.13 -19.83 16.50
C GLN A 33 10.44 -18.74 17.53
N ASN A 34 9.66 -17.66 17.57
CA ASN A 34 9.73 -16.59 18.55
C ASN A 34 8.50 -16.62 19.46
N ARG A 35 8.72 -16.88 20.74
CA ARG A 35 7.68 -16.90 21.80
C ARG A 35 7.08 -15.52 22.11
N THR A 36 7.56 -14.47 21.50
CA THR A 36 7.04 -13.11 21.64
C THR A 36 6.24 -12.74 20.39
N LEU A 37 5.01 -12.30 20.55
CA LEU A 37 4.23 -11.64 19.51
C LEU A 37 4.83 -10.24 19.22
N ALA A 38 6.14 -10.20 18.95
CA ALA A 38 6.81 -8.96 18.58
C ALA A 38 6.19 -8.44 17.29
N GLY A 39 5.76 -7.19 17.32
CA GLY A 39 5.26 -6.52 16.13
C GLY A 39 6.39 -6.24 15.15
N ARG A 40 6.10 -6.33 13.86
CA ARG A 40 6.94 -5.83 12.77
C ARG A 40 6.28 -4.63 12.13
N LEU A 41 7.05 -3.77 11.47
CA LEU A 41 6.50 -2.67 10.69
C LEU A 41 5.57 -3.21 9.61
N GLY A 42 4.36 -2.69 9.58
CA GLY A 42 3.30 -3.02 8.64
C GLY A 42 2.41 -1.82 8.37
N GLY A 43 1.27 -2.08 7.74
CA GLY A 43 0.38 -1.04 7.21
C GLY A 43 0.77 -0.65 5.79
N GLY A 44 -0.24 -0.45 4.93
CA GLY A 44 -0.01 -0.29 3.50
C GLY A 44 0.84 0.92 3.13
N ALA A 45 0.79 2.01 3.91
CA ALA A 45 1.64 3.17 3.67
C ALA A 45 3.11 2.88 3.98
N SER A 46 3.39 2.11 5.04
CA SER A 46 4.76 1.69 5.36
C SER A 46 5.31 0.73 4.31
N ASN A 47 4.51 -0.25 3.87
CA ASN A 47 4.94 -1.24 2.89
C ASN A 47 5.34 -0.58 1.56
N ALA A 48 4.45 0.26 1.01
CA ALA A 48 4.74 1.02 -0.20
C ALA A 48 5.88 2.02 0.00
N GLY A 49 5.90 2.70 1.15
CA GLY A 49 6.92 3.69 1.48
C GLY A 49 8.32 3.11 1.58
N CYS A 50 8.48 1.94 2.22
CA CYS A 50 9.77 1.25 2.30
C CYS A 50 10.26 0.84 0.91
N ALA A 51 9.38 0.36 0.02
CA ALA A 51 9.75 0.00 -1.34
C ALA A 51 10.25 1.22 -2.14
N LEU A 52 9.52 2.34 -2.09
CA LEU A 52 9.93 3.59 -2.76
C LEU A 52 11.20 4.19 -2.15
N ARG A 53 11.35 4.10 -0.83
CA ARG A 53 12.56 4.56 -0.13
C ARG A 53 13.77 3.75 -0.57
N ALA A 54 13.64 2.41 -0.68
CA ALA A 54 14.68 1.52 -1.15
C ALA A 54 15.06 1.78 -2.63
N ALA A 55 14.12 2.27 -3.45
CA ALA A 55 14.36 2.73 -4.82
C ALA A 55 15.02 4.12 -4.90
N GLY A 56 15.29 4.78 -3.76
CA GLY A 56 16.02 6.05 -3.71
C GLY A 56 15.14 7.30 -3.70
N HIS A 57 13.82 7.17 -3.50
CA HIS A 57 12.94 8.32 -3.34
C HIS A 57 12.96 8.87 -1.90
N GLN A 58 12.60 10.13 -1.73
CA GLN A 58 12.22 10.70 -0.46
C GLN A 58 10.74 10.40 -0.21
N VAL A 59 10.41 9.84 0.96
CA VAL A 59 9.04 9.41 1.26
C VAL A 59 8.54 10.11 2.51
N LEU A 60 7.51 10.92 2.34
CA LEU A 60 6.67 11.46 3.39
C LEU A 60 5.48 10.55 3.61
N VAL A 61 5.15 10.26 4.87
CA VAL A 61 3.96 9.50 5.21
C VAL A 61 3.05 10.33 6.08
N ALA A 62 1.84 10.58 5.59
CA ALA A 62 0.76 11.12 6.39
C ALA A 62 -0.10 9.96 6.90
N SER A 63 -0.14 9.81 8.21
CA SER A 63 -0.83 8.73 8.91
C SER A 63 -1.44 9.25 10.20
N SER A 64 -2.35 8.49 10.78
CA SER A 64 -2.88 8.76 12.12
C SER A 64 -2.44 7.62 13.04
N LEU A 65 -1.54 7.91 13.96
CA LEU A 65 -0.95 6.96 14.88
C LEU A 65 -1.53 7.15 16.28
N SER A 66 -1.86 6.07 16.95
CA SER A 66 -2.27 6.12 18.36
C SER A 66 -1.14 6.60 19.25
N ASP A 67 -1.47 7.14 20.42
CA ASP A 67 -0.54 7.65 21.42
C ASP A 67 -0.16 6.60 22.49
N ASP A 68 -0.39 5.31 22.16
CA ASP A 68 -0.01 4.16 22.98
C ASP A 68 1.39 3.58 22.61
N ASP A 69 1.79 2.54 23.32
CA ASP A 69 3.09 1.87 23.10
C ASP A 69 3.21 1.29 21.69
N ASP A 70 2.13 0.71 21.15
CA ASP A 70 2.10 0.14 19.80
C ASP A 70 2.27 1.24 18.73
N GLY A 71 1.60 2.38 18.87
CA GLY A 71 1.75 3.53 17.99
C GLY A 71 3.15 4.15 18.06
N SER A 72 3.71 4.22 19.25
CA SER A 72 5.10 4.68 19.49
C SER A 72 6.11 3.75 18.81
N GLU A 73 5.94 2.43 18.92
CA GLU A 73 6.82 1.45 18.29
C GLU A 73 6.66 1.44 16.78
N ALA A 74 5.43 1.55 16.23
CA ALA A 74 5.20 1.68 14.82
C ALA A 74 5.90 2.92 14.23
N ARG A 75 5.82 4.06 14.93
CA ARG A 75 6.53 5.29 14.57
C ARG A 75 8.03 5.08 14.55
N ARG A 76 8.59 4.49 15.61
CA ARG A 76 10.03 4.22 15.74
C ARG A 76 10.53 3.33 14.59
N LEU A 77 9.81 2.25 14.28
CA LEU A 77 10.18 1.33 13.20
C LEU A 77 10.10 1.99 11.82
N ALA A 78 9.06 2.79 11.55
CA ALA A 78 8.91 3.50 10.29
C ALA A 78 10.04 4.53 10.09
N GLN A 79 10.39 5.28 11.14
CA GLN A 79 11.52 6.21 11.10
C GLN A 79 12.86 5.50 10.89
N ALA A 80 13.07 4.35 11.55
CA ALA A 80 14.26 3.52 11.35
C ALA A 80 14.37 2.97 9.91
N ALA A 81 13.23 2.74 9.26
CA ALA A 81 13.16 2.39 7.83
C ALA A 81 13.37 3.60 6.89
N GLY A 82 13.60 4.80 7.43
CA GLY A 82 13.86 6.02 6.66
C GLY A 82 12.61 6.71 6.13
N LEU A 83 11.44 6.42 6.66
CA LEU A 83 10.21 7.13 6.34
C LEU A 83 10.09 8.42 7.15
N ASP A 84 9.74 9.51 6.49
CA ASP A 84 9.51 10.79 7.15
C ASP A 84 8.04 10.89 7.60
N LEU A 85 7.83 10.90 8.90
CA LEU A 85 6.51 10.94 9.54
C LEU A 85 6.12 12.34 10.05
N ARG A 86 6.74 13.41 9.53
CA ARG A 86 6.40 14.78 9.99
C ARG A 86 4.93 15.16 9.77
N LEU A 87 4.26 14.54 8.81
CA LEU A 87 2.83 14.75 8.52
C LEU A 87 1.91 13.79 9.29
N ALA A 88 2.47 12.89 10.10
CA ALA A 88 1.66 11.98 10.88
C ALA A 88 1.06 12.68 12.11
N SER A 89 -0.26 12.55 12.28
CA SER A 89 -0.98 13.06 13.45
C SER A 89 -0.97 12.05 14.59
N ALA A 90 -1.07 12.54 15.82
CA ALA A 90 -1.36 11.70 16.97
C ALA A 90 -2.89 11.52 17.11
N ARG A 91 -3.30 10.32 17.47
CA ARG A 91 -4.70 9.97 17.72
C ARG A 91 -4.83 9.43 19.15
N PRO A 92 -5.78 9.93 19.96
CA PRO A 92 -6.03 9.35 21.28
C PRO A 92 -6.63 7.94 21.15
N GLY A 93 -6.34 7.11 22.16
CA GLY A 93 -6.87 5.76 22.30
C GLY A 93 -5.96 4.67 21.73
N PRO A 94 -6.36 3.41 21.90
CA PRO A 94 -5.50 2.28 21.59
C PRO A 94 -5.29 2.09 20.08
N SER A 95 -4.13 1.56 19.72
CA SER A 95 -3.81 1.13 18.37
C SER A 95 -4.69 -0.04 17.94
N SER A 96 -5.14 -0.03 16.69
CA SER A 96 -5.69 -1.23 16.05
C SER A 96 -4.61 -2.30 15.95
N LYS A 97 -4.97 -3.55 16.24
CA LYS A 97 -4.03 -4.68 16.21
C LYS A 97 -4.31 -5.53 15.00
N THR A 98 -3.28 -5.87 14.25
CA THR A 98 -3.37 -6.77 13.10
C THR A 98 -2.65 -8.08 13.41
N LEU A 99 -3.41 -9.17 13.44
CA LEU A 99 -2.86 -10.52 13.50
C LEU A 99 -2.81 -11.06 12.08
N ILE A 100 -1.65 -11.60 11.67
CA ILE A 100 -1.46 -12.18 10.34
C ILE A 100 -1.14 -13.65 10.53
N PHE A 101 -2.10 -14.50 10.24
CA PHE A 101 -1.89 -15.94 10.25
C PHE A 101 -1.32 -16.36 8.90
N ILE A 102 -0.15 -17.00 8.91
CA ILE A 102 0.55 -17.46 7.70
C ILE A 102 0.55 -18.99 7.74
N ASP A 103 -0.01 -19.62 6.74
CA ASP A 103 -0.06 -21.07 6.63
C ASP A 103 1.22 -21.63 5.95
N PRO A 104 1.40 -22.97 5.92
CA PRO A 104 2.58 -23.59 5.32
C PRO A 104 2.73 -23.35 3.80
N ALA A 105 1.68 -22.90 3.12
CA ALA A 105 1.74 -22.52 1.71
C ALA A 105 2.14 -21.04 1.50
N GLY A 106 2.32 -20.28 2.60
CA GLY A 106 2.60 -18.86 2.56
C GLY A 106 1.34 -17.98 2.37
N GLU A 107 0.15 -18.59 2.35
CA GLU A 107 -1.11 -17.87 2.28
C GLU A 107 -1.44 -17.23 3.64
N ARG A 108 -2.08 -16.06 3.59
CA ARG A 108 -2.38 -15.29 4.79
C ARG A 108 -3.87 -15.17 5.08
N THR A 109 -4.19 -15.23 6.36
CA THR A 109 -5.48 -14.77 6.91
C THR A 109 -5.21 -13.58 7.84
N VAL A 110 -5.78 -12.44 7.51
CA VAL A 110 -5.59 -11.19 8.29
C VAL A 110 -6.79 -10.99 9.19
N VAL A 111 -6.55 -10.81 10.48
CA VAL A 111 -7.57 -10.47 11.49
C VAL A 111 -7.23 -9.14 12.11
N GLY A 112 -8.04 -8.14 11.81
CA GLY A 112 -7.99 -6.84 12.45
C GLY A 112 -8.76 -6.87 13.77
N LEU A 113 -8.13 -6.43 14.84
CA LEU A 113 -8.77 -6.15 16.12
C LEU A 113 -8.85 -4.65 16.27
N ASP A 114 -9.97 -4.08 15.83
CA ASP A 114 -10.21 -2.65 15.94
C ASP A 114 -10.52 -2.30 17.40
N SER A 115 -9.72 -1.43 17.96
CA SER A 115 -9.93 -0.88 19.30
C SER A 115 -10.47 0.55 19.27
N ALA A 116 -10.55 1.17 18.08
CA ALA A 116 -11.12 2.50 17.89
C ALA A 116 -12.54 2.42 17.29
N PRO A 117 -13.45 3.35 17.66
CA PRO A 117 -14.73 3.49 16.96
C PRO A 117 -14.45 3.71 15.46
N ARG A 118 -15.12 2.94 14.59
CA ARG A 118 -15.05 3.10 13.14
C ARG A 118 -15.57 4.46 12.64
N ASP A 119 -16.26 5.19 13.51
CA ASP A 119 -17.01 6.41 13.18
C ASP A 119 -16.18 7.70 13.28
N ALA A 120 -14.94 7.65 13.75
CA ALA A 120 -14.05 8.79 13.73
C ALA A 120 -13.08 8.67 12.55
N PRO A 121 -13.30 9.37 11.43
CA PRO A 121 -12.38 9.35 10.32
C PRO A 121 -11.01 9.84 10.79
N ALA A 122 -9.97 9.07 10.47
CA ALA A 122 -8.61 9.52 10.71
C ALA A 122 -8.36 10.75 9.83
N SER A 123 -7.91 11.83 10.45
CA SER A 123 -7.55 13.07 9.74
C SER A 123 -6.05 13.24 9.64
N ILE A 124 -5.60 13.92 8.62
CA ILE A 124 -4.20 14.27 8.41
C ILE A 124 -4.04 15.79 8.28
N ALA A 125 -2.81 16.26 8.47
CA ALA A 125 -2.52 17.67 8.31
C ALA A 125 -2.85 18.16 6.90
N GLN A 126 -3.52 19.31 6.81
CA GLN A 126 -3.89 19.95 5.55
C GLN A 126 -2.67 20.52 4.82
N PRO A 127 -2.66 20.58 3.46
CA PRO A 127 -1.56 21.17 2.69
C PRO A 127 -1.25 22.62 3.09
N THR A 128 -2.25 23.37 3.49
CA THR A 128 -2.12 24.76 3.94
C THR A 128 -1.26 24.92 5.20
N ALA A 129 -1.21 23.90 6.05
CA ALA A 129 -0.32 23.87 7.22
C ALA A 129 1.15 23.56 6.85
N TRP A 130 1.40 23.11 5.61
CA TRP A 130 2.71 22.70 5.11
C TRP A 130 3.00 23.31 3.72
N PRO A 131 3.04 24.65 3.60
CA PRO A 131 3.12 25.35 2.31
C PRO A 131 4.40 25.04 1.53
N ASP A 132 5.46 24.62 2.20
CA ASP A 132 6.75 24.27 1.57
C ASP A 132 6.86 22.80 1.13
N VAL A 133 5.88 21.97 1.46
CA VAL A 133 5.83 20.57 1.02
C VAL A 133 5.20 20.50 -0.37
N ARG A 134 5.96 20.07 -1.34
CA ARG A 134 5.56 19.91 -2.76
C ARG A 134 5.88 18.51 -3.22
N PRO A 135 4.98 17.52 -2.99
CA PRO A 135 5.21 16.17 -3.47
C PRO A 135 5.19 16.10 -5.01
N ASP A 136 6.11 15.32 -5.57
CA ASP A 136 6.14 15.01 -7.01
C ASP A 136 5.06 13.99 -7.37
N ALA A 137 4.64 13.13 -6.42
CA ALA A 137 3.58 12.15 -6.59
C ALA A 137 2.86 11.87 -5.26
N LEU A 138 1.63 11.37 -5.36
CA LEU A 138 0.81 10.98 -4.22
C LEU A 138 0.29 9.56 -4.37
N PHE A 139 0.38 8.78 -3.29
CA PHE A 139 -0.34 7.52 -3.13
C PHE A 139 -1.32 7.59 -1.97
N VAL A 140 -2.62 7.61 -2.26
CA VAL A 140 -3.68 7.50 -1.26
C VAL A 140 -3.97 6.01 -1.05
N ARG A 141 -3.33 5.42 -0.02
CA ARG A 141 -3.52 4.01 0.33
C ARG A 141 -4.75 3.80 1.22
N SER A 142 -5.11 4.82 1.99
CA SER A 142 -6.33 4.88 2.79
C SER A 142 -6.87 6.31 2.76
N ALA A 143 -8.18 6.46 2.56
CA ALA A 143 -8.81 7.77 2.50
C ALA A 143 -8.96 8.34 3.90
N TYR A 144 -8.04 9.21 4.29
CA TYR A 144 -8.15 10.05 5.47
C TYR A 144 -8.74 11.41 5.10
N GLU A 145 -9.40 12.05 6.05
CA GLU A 145 -9.82 13.44 5.90
C GLU A 145 -8.59 14.32 5.58
N GLY A 146 -8.69 15.12 4.52
CA GLY A 146 -7.59 15.91 3.97
C GLY A 146 -6.82 15.26 2.83
N ALA A 147 -7.04 13.98 2.52
CA ALA A 147 -6.37 13.29 1.43
C ALA A 147 -6.69 13.91 0.06
N ALA A 148 -7.96 14.28 -0.16
CA ALA A 148 -8.39 14.93 -1.39
C ALA A 148 -7.75 16.31 -1.59
N ASP A 149 -7.51 17.06 -0.50
CA ASP A 149 -6.86 18.37 -0.59
C ASP A 149 -5.41 18.23 -1.01
N TRP A 150 -4.68 17.25 -0.47
CA TRP A 150 -3.34 16.93 -0.97
C TRP A 150 -3.36 16.52 -2.44
N ALA A 151 -4.32 15.70 -2.87
CA ALA A 151 -4.42 15.28 -4.27
C ALA A 151 -4.61 16.43 -5.25
N ARG A 152 -5.29 17.50 -4.82
CA ARG A 152 -5.48 18.72 -5.63
C ARG A 152 -4.21 19.56 -5.75
N THR A 153 -3.22 19.40 -4.87
CA THR A 153 -1.95 20.15 -4.90
C THR A 153 -0.85 19.46 -5.72
N VAL A 154 -0.98 18.17 -5.99
CA VAL A 154 0.05 17.39 -6.69
C VAL A 154 -0.13 17.48 -8.20
N ALA A 155 0.92 17.94 -8.89
CA ALA A 155 0.93 18.05 -10.35
C ALA A 155 1.28 16.73 -11.05
N GLY A 156 2.04 15.88 -10.39
CA GLY A 156 2.41 14.54 -10.89
C GLY A 156 1.36 13.46 -10.62
N PRO A 157 1.73 12.18 -10.72
CA PRO A 157 0.79 11.09 -10.58
C PRO A 157 0.12 11.04 -9.20
N VAL A 158 -1.21 10.94 -9.19
CA VAL A 158 -2.02 10.65 -8.01
C VAL A 158 -2.61 9.26 -8.16
N MET A 159 -2.23 8.35 -7.27
CA MET A 159 -2.71 6.99 -7.24
C MET A 159 -3.60 6.74 -6.03
N LEU A 160 -4.73 6.08 -6.24
CA LEU A 160 -5.70 5.71 -5.22
C LEU A 160 -5.78 4.19 -5.10
N HIS A 161 -5.70 3.66 -3.90
CA HIS A 161 -6.01 2.25 -3.65
C HIS A 161 -7.51 2.07 -3.37
N TRP A 162 -8.10 1.09 -4.04
CA TRP A 162 -9.49 0.71 -3.84
C TRP A 162 -9.61 -0.50 -2.86
N PRO A 163 -10.66 -0.60 -2.03
CA PRO A 163 -11.76 0.34 -1.87
C PRO A 163 -11.41 1.55 -1.01
N SER A 164 -11.90 2.71 -1.40
CA SER A 164 -11.74 3.97 -0.67
C SER A 164 -13.05 4.77 -0.70
N PRO A 165 -14.10 4.31 0.00
CA PRO A 165 -15.45 4.88 -0.13
C PRO A 165 -15.55 6.35 0.28
N ALA A 166 -14.73 6.80 1.21
CA ALA A 166 -14.72 8.18 1.71
C ALA A 166 -13.86 9.14 0.86
N TYR A 167 -13.17 8.65 -0.19
CA TYR A 167 -12.33 9.51 -1.02
C TYR A 167 -13.14 10.19 -2.13
N ASP A 168 -13.05 11.51 -2.21
CA ASP A 168 -13.73 12.38 -3.18
C ASP A 168 -12.77 13.28 -3.98
N GLY A 169 -11.48 13.00 -3.92
CA GLY A 169 -10.43 13.74 -4.63
C GLY A 169 -10.15 13.18 -6.03
N PRO A 170 -9.34 13.90 -6.82
CA PRO A 170 -8.90 13.42 -8.13
C PRO A 170 -7.87 12.29 -7.99
N ALA A 171 -7.86 11.37 -8.98
CA ALA A 171 -6.82 10.38 -9.14
C ALA A 171 -6.51 10.15 -10.62
N ASP A 172 -5.25 9.84 -10.96
CA ASP A 172 -4.84 9.46 -12.31
C ASP A 172 -4.96 7.94 -12.48
N VAL A 173 -4.69 7.20 -11.41
CA VAL A 173 -4.71 5.74 -11.40
C VAL A 173 -5.41 5.22 -10.15
N VAL A 174 -6.31 4.27 -10.34
CA VAL A 174 -6.88 3.45 -9.26
C VAL A 174 -6.24 2.07 -9.29
N VAL A 175 -5.79 1.57 -8.14
CA VAL A 175 -5.29 0.20 -8.00
C VAL A 175 -6.21 -0.58 -7.07
N ALA A 176 -6.65 -1.76 -7.52
CA ALA A 176 -7.50 -2.67 -6.76
C ALA A 176 -6.98 -4.11 -6.87
N SER A 177 -7.35 -4.97 -5.92
CA SER A 177 -7.22 -6.41 -6.12
C SER A 177 -8.53 -6.98 -6.68
N ALA A 178 -8.45 -8.07 -7.43
CA ALA A 178 -9.65 -8.77 -7.92
C ALA A 178 -10.52 -9.25 -6.75
N ASP A 179 -9.91 -9.62 -5.62
CA ASP A 179 -10.62 -10.06 -4.42
C ASP A 179 -11.40 -8.90 -3.77
N ASP A 180 -10.83 -7.69 -3.74
CA ASP A 180 -11.51 -6.50 -3.26
C ASP A 180 -12.69 -6.11 -4.17
N LEU A 181 -12.54 -6.30 -5.49
CA LEU A 181 -13.60 -6.01 -6.46
C LEU A 181 -14.77 -6.99 -6.42
N ASN A 182 -14.55 -8.24 -6.00
CA ASN A 182 -15.65 -9.21 -5.81
C ASN A 182 -16.64 -8.77 -4.73
N ALA A 183 -16.22 -7.91 -3.78
CA ALA A 183 -17.10 -7.32 -2.77
C ALA A 183 -17.83 -6.06 -3.29
N GLU A 184 -17.22 -5.32 -4.21
CA GLU A 184 -17.78 -4.10 -4.81
C GLU A 184 -17.36 -4.03 -6.29
N ALA A 185 -18.28 -4.36 -7.19
CA ALA A 185 -18.01 -4.29 -8.63
C ALA A 185 -17.62 -2.86 -9.05
N LEU A 186 -16.38 -2.66 -9.47
CA LEU A 186 -15.88 -1.40 -9.98
C LEU A 186 -15.44 -1.59 -11.44
N SER A 187 -16.09 -0.89 -12.38
CA SER A 187 -15.61 -0.76 -13.75
C SER A 187 -14.79 0.53 -13.92
N TYR A 188 -14.03 0.62 -15.01
CA TYR A 188 -13.31 1.85 -15.36
C TYR A 188 -14.27 3.04 -15.49
N GLU A 189 -15.43 2.84 -16.11
CA GLU A 189 -16.47 3.87 -16.29
C GLU A 189 -17.06 4.33 -14.97
N ALA A 190 -17.32 3.40 -14.06
CA ALA A 190 -17.82 3.71 -12.72
C ALA A 190 -16.76 4.46 -11.88
N ALA A 191 -15.48 4.08 -11.98
CA ALA A 191 -14.39 4.78 -11.34
C ALA A 191 -14.23 6.20 -11.92
N MET A 192 -14.30 6.35 -13.25
CA MET A 192 -14.23 7.65 -13.92
C MET A 192 -15.41 8.55 -13.52
N ALA A 193 -16.63 8.01 -13.49
CA ALA A 193 -17.80 8.79 -13.09
C ALA A 193 -17.68 9.34 -11.67
N ARG A 194 -16.99 8.61 -10.78
CA ARG A 194 -16.78 9.00 -9.38
C ARG A 194 -15.60 9.96 -9.18
N LEU A 195 -14.45 9.69 -9.83
CA LEU A 195 -13.19 10.40 -9.56
C LEU A 195 -12.91 11.52 -10.58
N GLY A 196 -13.69 11.59 -11.65
CA GLY A 196 -13.60 12.64 -12.66
C GLY A 196 -12.59 12.36 -13.79
N PRO A 197 -12.45 13.32 -14.72
CA PRO A 197 -11.76 13.13 -16.01
C PRO A 197 -10.22 13.02 -15.88
N ARG A 198 -9.66 13.20 -14.70
CA ARG A 198 -8.23 12.98 -14.46
C ARG A 198 -7.87 11.50 -14.46
N LEU A 199 -8.85 10.62 -14.19
CA LEU A 199 -8.62 9.17 -14.16
C LEU A 199 -8.26 8.65 -15.56
N GLN A 200 -7.10 8.04 -15.66
CA GLN A 200 -6.59 7.43 -16.89
C GLN A 200 -6.65 5.90 -16.84
N TRP A 201 -6.46 5.31 -15.65
CA TRP A 201 -6.34 3.87 -15.51
C TRP A 201 -6.99 3.31 -14.25
N LEU A 202 -7.73 2.20 -14.42
CA LEU A 202 -8.09 1.27 -13.35
C LEU A 202 -7.21 0.03 -13.48
N VAL A 203 -6.33 -0.20 -12.53
CA VAL A 203 -5.41 -1.34 -12.48
C VAL A 203 -5.94 -2.37 -11.50
N VAL A 204 -6.16 -3.59 -11.99
CA VAL A 204 -6.65 -4.71 -11.17
C VAL A 204 -5.56 -5.77 -11.08
N THR A 205 -5.13 -6.09 -9.87
CA THR A 205 -4.17 -7.17 -9.61
C THR A 205 -4.90 -8.51 -9.43
N HIS A 206 -4.33 -9.58 -9.98
CA HIS A 206 -4.86 -10.95 -9.94
C HIS A 206 -3.85 -11.92 -9.28
N GLY A 207 -3.11 -11.44 -8.28
CA GLY A 207 -2.11 -12.25 -7.57
C GLY A 207 -1.07 -12.85 -8.52
N ALA A 208 -0.91 -14.15 -8.50
CA ALA A 208 0.06 -14.87 -9.34
C ALA A 208 -0.24 -14.78 -10.85
N ALA A 209 -1.46 -14.41 -11.25
CA ALA A 209 -1.81 -14.23 -12.66
C ALA A 209 -1.32 -12.88 -13.24
N GLY A 210 -0.91 -11.94 -12.38
CA GLY A 210 -0.41 -10.63 -12.82
C GLY A 210 -1.42 -9.50 -12.65
N ALA A 211 -1.54 -8.60 -13.62
CA ALA A 211 -2.40 -7.43 -13.53
C ALA A 211 -3.00 -7.02 -14.88
N VAL A 212 -4.16 -6.35 -14.81
CA VAL A 212 -4.84 -5.76 -15.96
C VAL A 212 -5.05 -4.27 -15.68
N ALA A 213 -4.66 -3.40 -16.62
CA ALA A 213 -5.00 -1.99 -16.60
C ALA A 213 -6.11 -1.71 -17.61
N HIS A 214 -7.22 -1.18 -17.15
CA HIS A 214 -8.34 -0.72 -17.97
C HIS A 214 -8.25 0.79 -18.16
N GLY A 215 -8.30 1.27 -19.37
CA GLY A 215 -8.23 2.69 -19.73
C GLY A 215 -9.15 3.02 -20.90
N PRO A 216 -9.13 4.28 -21.39
CA PRO A 216 -10.05 4.74 -22.43
C PRO A 216 -9.93 3.96 -23.75
N ASP A 217 -8.74 3.48 -24.09
CA ASP A 217 -8.45 2.76 -25.34
C ASP A 217 -8.50 1.23 -25.18
N GLY A 218 -9.02 0.73 -24.08
CA GLY A 218 -9.14 -0.70 -23.80
C GLY A 218 -8.28 -1.18 -22.64
N ALA A 219 -7.94 -2.48 -22.63
CA ALA A 219 -7.23 -3.12 -21.53
C ALA A 219 -5.82 -3.58 -21.93
N ILE A 220 -4.88 -3.44 -20.98
CA ILE A 220 -3.52 -3.94 -21.08
C ILE A 220 -3.33 -5.01 -20.00
N THR A 221 -3.00 -6.23 -20.42
CA THR A 221 -2.72 -7.35 -19.52
C THR A 221 -1.22 -7.63 -19.46
N VAL A 222 -0.71 -7.86 -18.26
CA VAL A 222 0.67 -8.30 -17.98
C VAL A 222 0.62 -9.48 -17.03
N ALA A 223 1.23 -10.60 -17.42
CA ALA A 223 1.36 -11.77 -16.57
C ALA A 223 2.51 -11.59 -15.57
N ALA A 224 2.32 -12.08 -14.33
CA ALA A 224 3.41 -12.14 -13.37
C ALA A 224 4.33 -13.32 -13.67
N ALA A 225 5.63 -13.15 -13.42
CA ALA A 225 6.57 -14.25 -13.46
C ALA A 225 6.32 -15.18 -12.26
N PRO A 226 6.42 -16.52 -12.43
CA PRO A 226 6.30 -17.46 -11.31
C PRO A 226 7.32 -17.18 -10.21
N ARG A 227 6.89 -17.23 -8.93
CA ARG A 227 7.72 -16.95 -7.77
C ARG A 227 7.49 -17.99 -6.66
N ALA A 228 8.53 -18.21 -5.86
CA ALA A 228 8.40 -19.01 -4.64
C ALA A 228 7.83 -18.14 -3.53
N VAL A 229 6.55 -18.38 -3.19
CA VAL A 229 5.85 -17.57 -2.17
C VAL A 229 6.30 -18.01 -0.77
N ARG A 230 6.80 -17.03 0.01
CA ARG A 230 7.09 -17.19 1.45
C ARG A 230 6.09 -16.42 2.31
N ASP A 231 5.81 -15.18 1.94
CA ASP A 231 4.86 -14.30 2.64
C ASP A 231 4.25 -13.31 1.62
N ALA A 232 2.97 -13.45 1.33
CA ALA A 232 2.28 -12.57 0.39
C ALA A 232 1.85 -11.23 1.01
N THR A 233 2.16 -11.00 2.31
CA THR A 233 1.76 -9.76 3.01
C THR A 233 2.44 -8.55 2.40
N GLY A 234 1.65 -7.53 2.03
CA GLY A 234 2.16 -6.28 1.48
C GLY A 234 2.60 -6.33 0.01
N ALA A 235 2.51 -7.48 -0.67
CA ALA A 235 2.89 -7.58 -2.08
C ALA A 235 2.11 -6.62 -2.99
N GLY A 236 0.82 -6.41 -2.73
CA GLY A 236 -0.01 -5.41 -3.42
C GLY A 236 0.45 -3.98 -3.18
N ASP A 237 0.92 -3.66 -1.97
CA ASP A 237 1.47 -2.33 -1.65
C ASP A 237 2.79 -2.10 -2.38
N VAL A 238 3.64 -3.13 -2.47
CA VAL A 238 4.93 -3.09 -3.19
C VAL A 238 4.68 -3.02 -4.70
N PHE A 239 3.68 -3.75 -5.22
CA PHE A 239 3.24 -3.60 -6.61
C PHE A 239 2.81 -2.16 -6.90
N ALA A 240 1.96 -1.58 -6.06
CA ALA A 240 1.51 -0.20 -6.22
C ALA A 240 2.69 0.80 -6.16
N ALA A 241 3.67 0.57 -5.28
CA ALA A 241 4.89 1.37 -5.22
C ALA A 241 5.69 1.30 -6.53
N GLY A 242 5.88 0.10 -7.09
CA GLY A 242 6.56 -0.09 -8.37
C GLY A 242 5.81 0.55 -9.55
N LEU A 243 4.47 0.46 -9.54
CA LEU A 243 3.65 1.15 -10.53
C LEU A 243 3.86 2.67 -10.48
N LEU A 244 3.82 3.24 -9.27
CA LEU A 244 4.03 4.68 -9.08
C LEU A 244 5.44 5.12 -9.47
N ASP A 245 6.48 4.34 -9.13
CA ASP A 245 7.87 4.60 -9.52
C ASP A 245 8.01 4.71 -11.05
N ALA A 246 7.45 3.76 -11.79
CA ALA A 246 7.50 3.78 -13.25
C ALA A 246 6.69 4.95 -13.85
N LEU A 247 5.51 5.25 -13.29
CA LEU A 247 4.67 6.37 -13.76
C LEU A 247 5.35 7.73 -13.51
N MET A 248 6.03 7.91 -12.37
CA MET A 248 6.84 9.11 -12.11
C MET A 248 7.97 9.28 -13.13
N ALA A 249 8.51 8.19 -13.64
CA ALA A 249 9.52 8.21 -14.70
C ALA A 249 8.94 8.40 -16.10
N GLY A 250 7.61 8.54 -16.24
CA GLY A 250 6.93 8.71 -17.53
C GLY A 250 6.80 7.42 -18.36
N ALA A 251 6.86 6.26 -17.72
CA ALA A 251 6.75 4.98 -18.42
C ALA A 251 5.36 4.79 -19.04
N PRO A 252 5.26 4.20 -20.25
CA PRO A 252 4.00 3.71 -20.77
C PRO A 252 3.39 2.66 -19.86
N MET A 253 2.05 2.59 -19.76
CA MET A 253 1.34 1.74 -18.81
C MET A 253 1.78 0.26 -18.86
N ARG A 254 2.02 -0.32 -20.04
CA ARG A 254 2.52 -1.69 -20.16
C ARG A 254 3.83 -1.90 -19.41
N GLN A 255 4.81 -1.01 -19.61
CA GLN A 255 6.10 -1.09 -18.93
C GLN A 255 5.96 -0.84 -17.42
N ALA A 256 5.07 0.08 -17.03
CA ALA A 256 4.77 0.35 -15.63
C ALA A 256 4.15 -0.88 -14.94
N LEU A 257 3.26 -1.61 -15.61
CA LEU A 257 2.71 -2.88 -15.11
C LEU A 257 3.77 -3.99 -15.00
N GLU A 258 4.65 -4.12 -15.99
CA GLU A 258 5.76 -5.10 -15.97
C GLU A 258 6.68 -4.84 -14.78
N HIS A 259 7.03 -3.58 -14.56
CA HIS A 259 7.84 -3.16 -13.42
C HIS A 259 7.12 -3.42 -12.09
N ALA A 260 5.83 -3.07 -11.99
CA ALA A 260 5.01 -3.31 -10.81
C ALA A 260 4.88 -4.81 -10.46
N CYS A 261 4.65 -5.65 -11.49
CA CYS A 261 4.61 -7.11 -11.31
C CYS A 261 5.96 -7.66 -10.82
N ALA A 262 7.08 -7.13 -11.32
CA ALA A 262 8.41 -7.55 -10.86
C ALA A 262 8.63 -7.19 -9.38
N TRP A 263 8.20 -5.99 -8.95
CA TRP A 263 8.32 -5.56 -7.55
C TRP A 263 7.41 -6.38 -6.62
N GLY A 264 6.13 -6.53 -6.96
CA GLY A 264 5.20 -7.35 -6.18
C GLY A 264 5.65 -8.80 -6.10
N GLY A 265 6.16 -9.36 -7.22
CA GLY A 265 6.73 -10.71 -7.26
C GLY A 265 7.99 -10.88 -6.40
N ALA A 266 8.86 -9.89 -6.32
CA ALA A 266 10.03 -9.93 -5.43
C ALA A 266 9.64 -9.84 -3.94
N ALA A 267 8.53 -9.17 -3.64
CA ALA A 267 8.05 -9.04 -2.27
C ALA A 267 7.60 -10.38 -1.69
N VAL A 268 6.91 -11.23 -2.47
CA VAL A 268 6.39 -12.52 -1.96
C VAL A 268 7.47 -13.55 -1.65
N GLU A 269 8.70 -13.37 -2.16
CA GLU A 269 9.83 -14.27 -1.90
C GLU A 269 10.52 -14.01 -0.55
N ARG A 270 10.06 -13.02 0.21
CA ARG A 270 10.64 -12.58 1.49
C ARG A 270 9.66 -12.78 2.64
N GLU A 271 10.21 -12.83 3.84
CA GLU A 271 9.42 -12.72 5.06
C GLU A 271 9.26 -11.24 5.40
N GLY A 272 8.05 -10.83 5.72
CA GLY A 272 7.75 -9.46 6.11
C GLY A 272 7.05 -8.65 5.02
N SER A 273 6.25 -7.70 5.48
CA SER A 273 5.41 -6.86 4.62
C SER A 273 6.09 -5.55 4.18
N ALA A 274 7.05 -5.06 4.97
CA ALA A 274 7.80 -3.84 4.65
C ALA A 274 9.19 -4.22 4.13
N PRO A 275 9.47 -4.11 2.83
CA PRO A 275 10.78 -4.45 2.27
C PRO A 275 11.83 -3.44 2.76
N ILE A 276 12.91 -3.97 3.35
CA ILE A 276 14.09 -3.16 3.74
C ILE A 276 15.12 -3.12 2.61
N ASP A 277 15.21 -4.21 1.83
CA ASP A 277 16.09 -4.30 0.67
C ASP A 277 15.43 -3.72 -0.59
N PRO A 278 16.20 -3.11 -1.50
CA PRO A 278 15.62 -2.60 -2.73
C PRO A 278 14.95 -3.73 -3.52
N PRO A 279 13.74 -3.49 -4.04
CA PRO A 279 13.16 -4.33 -5.07
C PRO A 279 14.07 -4.32 -6.31
N PRO A 280 13.80 -5.16 -7.35
CA PRO A 280 14.60 -5.16 -8.57
C PRO A 280 14.63 -3.76 -9.18
N GLY A 281 15.71 -3.03 -8.99
CA GLY A 281 16.07 -1.71 -9.52
C GLY A 281 14.98 -0.63 -9.59
N ALA A 282 15.33 0.64 -9.42
CA ALA A 282 14.45 1.73 -9.82
C ALA A 282 14.16 1.66 -11.33
N PHE A 283 13.00 2.10 -11.77
CA PHE A 283 12.63 2.11 -13.19
C PHE A 283 13.65 2.98 -13.95
N THR A 284 14.35 2.36 -14.88
CA THR A 284 15.24 3.09 -15.80
C THR A 284 14.52 3.17 -17.14
N PRO A 285 14.14 4.38 -17.62
CA PRO A 285 13.53 4.53 -18.94
C PRO A 285 14.45 3.94 -20.01
N PHE A 286 13.93 3.08 -20.87
CA PHE A 286 14.66 2.60 -22.03
C PHE A 286 14.96 3.78 -22.96
N GLY A 287 16.23 4.21 -23.01
CA GLY A 287 16.82 5.04 -24.04
C GLY A 287 16.23 6.46 -24.16
N ARG A 288 16.96 7.43 -23.65
CA ARG A 288 17.03 8.75 -24.29
C ARG A 288 18.10 8.73 -25.36
#